data_675f44904e2c530f39f3ae1e3afa3408
#
_entry.id   675f44904e2c530f39f3ae1e3afa3408
#
_cell.length_a   1.000
_cell.length_b   1.000
_cell.length_c   1.000
_cell.angle_alpha   90.00
_cell.angle_beta   90.00
_cell.angle_gamma   90.00
#
_symmetry.space_group_name_H-M   'P 1'
#
loop_
_entity.id
_entity.type
_entity.pdbx_description
1 polymer ?
#
loop_
_entity_poly.entity_id
_entity_poly.type
_entity_poly.pdbx_seq_one_letter_code
_entity_poly.pdbx_strand_id
1 'polypeptide(L)'
;MRKQTTVLFLICAFLLSSCGNATTGSSNSNVTTNQFQQSKEEGKEPNTEVSKPNNIPPKEAITTEKDPDVPTTETAQEAPIELKYHMNKNYDIIPNEEQSPKKVVLLTFDDGPKEAAMINSLIDTLDKHDAKAIFFVNGYKVKENPDLLKLIHEREQIIGNHSWDHIVLKTLSEAEVKKQIENVQKAVKDITGKAPVFFRPPHGAGGDVGKKVAKDNGLLYMTWSNGSLDWEMKASDPNKTTALIKNVTDQLHSGSNILMHELPWTVEALEALLVELEGRGYTFVDPRSIELEMR
;
A
#
# COMPACT_ATOMS: atom_id res chain seq x y z
N MET A 1 -41.69 26.74 -44.21
CA MET A 1 -41.78 25.36 -44.72
C MET A 1 -40.94 24.49 -43.74
N ARG A 2 -41.61 23.77 -42.84
CA ARG A 2 -40.98 22.84 -41.86
C ARG A 2 -40.92 21.46 -42.51
N LYS A 3 -39.72 20.90 -42.60
CA LYS A 3 -39.57 19.46 -42.96
C LYS A 3 -39.46 18.65 -41.68
N GLN A 4 -40.44 17.80 -41.45
CA GLN A 4 -40.45 16.75 -40.41
C GLN A 4 -39.70 15.54 -40.97
N THR A 5 -38.70 15.06 -40.23
CA THR A 5 -38.02 13.79 -40.50
C THR A 5 -38.51 12.77 -39.51
N THR A 6 -39.22 11.77 -40.03
CA THR A 6 -39.75 10.63 -39.28
C THR A 6 -38.63 9.61 -39.04
N VAL A 7 -38.35 9.28 -37.81
CA VAL A 7 -37.43 8.20 -37.43
C VAL A 7 -38.25 6.94 -37.14
N LEU A 8 -37.97 5.89 -37.91
CA LEU A 8 -38.61 4.59 -37.83
C LEU A 8 -37.84 3.72 -36.81
N PHE A 9 -38.49 3.33 -35.70
CA PHE A 9 -37.98 2.36 -34.74
C PHE A 9 -38.23 0.95 -35.22
N LEU A 10 -37.17 0.18 -35.42
CA LEU A 10 -37.26 -1.25 -35.72
C LEU A 10 -37.07 -2.02 -34.38
N ILE A 11 -38.15 -2.66 -33.93
CA ILE A 11 -38.18 -3.54 -32.76
C ILE A 11 -37.87 -4.96 -33.22
N CYS A 12 -36.74 -5.52 -32.87
CA CYS A 12 -36.42 -6.94 -33.02
C CYS A 12 -36.78 -7.68 -31.75
N ALA A 13 -37.84 -8.47 -31.79
CA ALA A 13 -38.20 -9.42 -30.73
C ALA A 13 -37.43 -10.73 -30.96
N PHE A 14 -36.67 -11.21 -30.01
CA PHE A 14 -36.09 -12.56 -29.96
C PHE A 14 -36.94 -13.43 -29.05
N LEU A 15 -37.51 -14.48 -29.66
CA LEU A 15 -38.29 -15.54 -29.01
C LEU A 15 -37.31 -16.54 -28.35
N LEU A 16 -37.53 -16.80 -27.07
CA LEU A 16 -36.94 -17.90 -26.32
C LEU A 16 -37.61 -19.22 -26.68
N SER A 17 -36.85 -20.21 -27.13
CA SER A 17 -37.29 -21.59 -27.26
C SER A 17 -36.64 -22.42 -26.14
N SER A 18 -37.46 -22.94 -25.24
CA SER A 18 -37.15 -23.90 -24.21
C SER A 18 -37.38 -25.30 -24.75
N CYS A 19 -36.42 -26.21 -24.57
CA CYS A 19 -36.70 -27.66 -24.56
C CYS A 19 -35.79 -28.32 -23.52
N GLY A 20 -36.46 -28.91 -22.53
CA GLY A 20 -35.81 -29.70 -21.52
C GLY A 20 -35.52 -31.12 -22.01
N ASN A 21 -34.59 -31.80 -21.36
CA ASN A 21 -34.67 -33.26 -21.19
C ASN A 21 -33.92 -33.66 -19.89
N ALA A 22 -34.64 -34.37 -19.04
CA ALA A 22 -34.15 -35.00 -17.84
C ALA A 22 -33.64 -36.41 -18.17
N THR A 23 -32.46 -36.75 -17.63
CA THR A 23 -32.10 -38.17 -17.46
C THR A 23 -31.32 -38.34 -16.16
N THR A 24 -31.87 -39.18 -15.33
CA THR A 24 -31.36 -39.70 -14.05
C THR A 24 -30.17 -40.64 -14.31
N GLY A 25 -29.12 -40.50 -13.48
CA GLY A 25 -28.00 -41.42 -13.44
C GLY A 25 -27.31 -41.33 -12.11
N SER A 26 -27.66 -42.23 -11.19
CA SER A 26 -27.01 -42.49 -9.92
C SER A 26 -25.68 -43.21 -10.14
N SER A 27 -24.59 -42.75 -9.53
CA SER A 27 -23.48 -43.62 -9.17
C SER A 27 -22.67 -43.04 -8.01
N ASN A 28 -22.61 -43.83 -6.95
CA ASN A 28 -21.77 -43.76 -5.79
C ASN A 28 -20.27 -43.69 -6.14
N SER A 29 -19.50 -42.86 -5.44
CA SER A 29 -18.11 -43.22 -5.14
C SER A 29 -17.58 -42.43 -3.90
N ASN A 30 -17.43 -43.17 -2.87
CA ASN A 30 -16.43 -43.21 -1.80
C ASN A 30 -15.69 -41.88 -1.40
N VAL A 31 -16.09 -41.44 -0.22
CA VAL A 31 -15.32 -40.58 0.67
C VAL A 31 -14.15 -41.41 1.27
N THR A 32 -12.92 -41.06 0.99
CA THR A 32 -11.76 -41.57 1.71
C THR A 32 -11.30 -40.52 2.71
N THR A 33 -11.61 -40.77 3.96
CA THR A 33 -11.15 -40.03 5.14
C THR A 33 -9.74 -40.50 5.46
N ASN A 34 -8.73 -39.67 5.29
CA ASN A 34 -7.40 -39.93 5.85
C ASN A 34 -7.31 -39.28 7.25
N GLN A 35 -7.43 -40.15 8.25
CA GLN A 35 -7.00 -39.87 9.62
C GLN A 35 -5.48 -39.97 9.70
N PHE A 36 -4.80 -38.88 10.12
CA PHE A 36 -3.43 -38.97 10.61
C PHE A 36 -3.46 -39.26 12.12
N GLN A 37 -2.95 -40.46 12.44
CA GLN A 37 -2.72 -40.94 13.81
C GLN A 37 -1.58 -40.15 14.48
N GLN A 38 -1.87 -39.71 15.67
CA GLN A 38 -0.90 -39.29 16.68
C GLN A 38 -0.12 -40.51 17.19
N SER A 39 1.18 -40.55 17.02
CA SER A 39 2.08 -41.43 17.73
C SER A 39 2.71 -40.70 18.94
N LYS A 40 2.32 -41.12 20.14
CA LYS A 40 3.05 -40.85 21.39
C LYS A 40 4.31 -41.69 21.40
N GLU A 41 5.45 -41.11 21.71
CA GLU A 41 6.56 -41.83 22.33
C GLU A 41 6.96 -41.13 23.62
N GLU A 42 6.88 -41.93 24.71
CA GLU A 42 7.37 -41.62 26.03
C GLU A 42 8.86 -41.98 26.16
N GLY A 43 9.57 -41.14 26.90
CA GLY A 43 10.55 -41.69 27.88
C GLY A 43 12.01 -41.55 27.54
N LYS A 44 12.72 -40.65 28.21
CA LYS A 44 13.72 -40.91 29.24
C LYS A 44 14.60 -39.71 29.53
N GLU A 45 14.50 -39.19 30.74
CA GLU A 45 15.62 -38.49 31.38
C GLU A 45 16.79 -39.46 31.65
N PRO A 46 18.01 -38.93 31.72
CA PRO A 46 18.81 -39.11 32.96
C PRO A 46 19.55 -37.83 33.38
N ASN A 47 19.26 -37.45 34.57
CA ASN A 47 20.04 -37.32 35.79
C ASN A 47 21.42 -36.64 35.74
N THR A 48 21.44 -35.47 36.44
CA THR A 48 22.42 -34.94 37.38
C THR A 48 23.92 -35.03 37.09
N GLU A 49 24.57 -33.83 37.08
CA GLU A 49 25.66 -33.58 37.98
C GLU A 49 25.82 -32.07 38.32
N VAL A 50 25.84 -31.86 39.65
CA VAL A 50 26.06 -30.57 40.33
C VAL A 50 27.55 -30.32 40.45
N SER A 51 28.03 -29.19 39.98
CA SER A 51 29.34 -28.67 40.37
C SER A 51 29.22 -27.21 40.83
N LYS A 52 29.53 -27.01 42.11
CA LYS A 52 29.61 -25.76 42.86
C LYS A 52 30.97 -25.06 42.65
N PRO A 53 31.19 -23.89 43.24
CA PRO A 53 31.60 -22.67 42.51
C PRO A 53 33.09 -22.36 42.76
N ASN A 54 33.71 -21.65 41.84
CA ASN A 54 35.04 -21.05 42.05
C ASN A 54 34.94 -19.55 42.31
N ASN A 55 35.57 -19.18 43.43
CA ASN A 55 35.84 -17.88 43.97
C ASN A 55 36.59 -16.98 42.96
N ILE A 56 36.13 -15.75 42.83
CA ILE A 56 36.87 -14.65 42.19
C ILE A 56 37.17 -13.61 43.33
N PRO A 57 38.43 -13.20 43.50
CA PRO A 57 38.76 -12.17 44.47
C PRO A 57 38.47 -10.77 43.92
N PRO A 58 38.28 -9.76 44.79
CA PRO A 58 37.97 -8.39 44.36
C PRO A 58 39.22 -7.70 43.83
N LYS A 59 39.09 -7.03 42.68
CA LYS A 59 40.13 -6.18 42.12
C LYS A 59 39.65 -4.75 41.96
N GLU A 60 40.38 -3.92 42.60
CA GLU A 60 40.67 -2.50 42.59
C GLU A 60 39.92 -1.57 41.62
N ALA A 61 39.54 -0.44 42.17
CA ALA A 61 39.03 0.76 41.55
C ALA A 61 39.99 1.29 40.47
N ILE A 62 39.50 1.48 39.25
CA ILE A 62 40.17 2.23 38.21
C ILE A 62 39.46 3.57 38.08
N THR A 63 40.20 4.61 38.33
CA THR A 63 39.90 6.01 38.18
C THR A 63 39.41 6.30 36.75
N THR A 64 38.31 7.01 36.64
CA THR A 64 37.78 7.56 35.39
C THR A 64 38.65 8.70 34.91
N GLU A 65 39.43 8.49 33.88
CA GLU A 65 39.90 9.56 33.00
C GLU A 65 38.79 9.89 31.98
N LYS A 66 38.49 11.18 31.95
CA LYS A 66 37.50 11.80 31.10
C LYS A 66 38.13 11.99 29.73
N ASP A 67 37.74 11.18 28.75
CA ASP A 67 38.11 11.36 27.35
C ASP A 67 37.24 12.49 26.75
N PRO A 68 37.82 13.58 26.26
CA PRO A 68 37.06 14.61 25.57
C PRO A 68 37.01 14.31 24.08
N ASP A 69 35.84 14.52 23.47
CA ASP A 69 35.51 14.49 22.04
C ASP A 69 35.00 13.15 21.45
N VAL A 70 33.76 12.82 21.83
CA VAL A 70 32.85 12.18 20.86
C VAL A 70 32.04 13.31 20.22
N PRO A 71 32.14 13.54 18.91
CA PRO A 71 31.25 14.50 18.25
C PRO A 71 29.83 13.97 18.36
N THR A 72 29.03 14.66 19.15
CA THR A 72 27.56 14.48 19.10
C THR A 72 27.16 14.87 17.70
N THR A 73 26.80 13.87 16.88
CA THR A 73 26.17 14.12 15.59
C THR A 73 24.85 14.80 15.91
N GLU A 74 24.81 16.11 15.84
CA GLU A 74 23.56 16.87 15.79
C GLU A 74 22.77 16.32 14.61
N THR A 75 21.68 15.65 14.92
CA THR A 75 20.66 15.27 13.92
C THR A 75 20.18 16.59 13.33
N ALA A 76 20.58 16.87 12.10
CA ALA A 76 20.10 18.03 11.36
C ALA A 76 18.57 17.97 11.41
N GLN A 77 17.93 18.91 12.09
CA GLN A 77 16.49 19.08 12.04
C GLN A 77 16.16 19.49 10.61
N GLU A 78 15.54 18.56 9.85
CA GLU A 78 14.98 18.91 8.54
C GLU A 78 14.05 20.10 8.72
N ALA A 79 14.21 21.10 7.84
CA ALA A 79 13.30 22.24 7.82
C ALA A 79 11.87 21.75 7.64
N PRO A 80 10.87 22.33 8.34
CA PRO A 80 9.49 21.91 8.19
C PRO A 80 9.04 22.08 6.73
N ILE A 81 8.51 21.00 6.16
CA ILE A 81 8.00 20.99 4.79
C ILE A 81 6.72 21.83 4.77
N GLU A 82 6.67 22.78 3.84
CA GLU A 82 5.51 23.65 3.65
C GLU A 82 4.32 22.86 3.10
N LEU A 83 3.13 23.06 3.69
CA LEU A 83 1.88 22.45 3.24
C LEU A 83 1.32 23.23 2.04
N LYS A 84 1.59 22.74 0.84
CA LYS A 84 1.27 23.40 -0.44
C LYS A 84 -0.01 22.91 -1.08
N TYR A 85 -0.50 21.75 -0.64
CA TYR A 85 -1.61 21.05 -1.28
C TYR A 85 -2.62 20.55 -0.25
N HIS A 86 -3.84 20.33 -0.70
CA HIS A 86 -4.86 19.56 0.01
C HIS A 86 -5.52 18.56 -0.94
N MET A 87 -6.25 17.60 -0.38
CA MET A 87 -7.03 16.64 -1.16
C MET A 87 -8.50 17.06 -1.20
N ASN A 88 -9.10 17.05 -2.39
CA ASN A 88 -10.52 17.31 -2.56
C ASN A 88 -11.37 16.03 -2.41
N LYS A 89 -12.70 16.16 -2.51
CA LYS A 89 -13.64 15.04 -2.36
C LYS A 89 -13.57 13.99 -3.47
N ASN A 90 -12.93 14.31 -4.58
CA ASN A 90 -12.67 13.38 -5.69
C ASN A 90 -11.29 12.70 -5.56
N TYR A 91 -10.58 12.95 -4.46
CA TYR A 91 -9.22 12.50 -4.19
C TYR A 91 -8.15 13.10 -5.10
N ASP A 92 -8.43 14.24 -5.75
CA ASP A 92 -7.45 15.01 -6.49
C ASP A 92 -6.61 15.88 -5.54
N ILE A 93 -5.38 16.13 -5.92
CA ILE A 93 -4.46 17.02 -5.21
C ILE A 93 -4.61 18.45 -5.74
N ILE A 94 -5.03 19.36 -4.88
CA ILE A 94 -5.34 20.75 -5.23
C ILE A 94 -4.33 21.67 -4.53
N PRO A 95 -3.72 22.63 -5.25
CA PRO A 95 -2.82 23.59 -4.63
C PRO A 95 -3.57 24.53 -3.68
N ASN A 96 -2.93 24.85 -2.55
CA ASN A 96 -3.50 25.78 -1.55
C ASN A 96 -3.42 27.23 -1.99
N GLU A 97 -2.42 27.56 -2.83
CA GLU A 97 -2.15 28.90 -3.31
C GLU A 97 -2.09 28.94 -4.84
N GLU A 98 -2.41 30.09 -5.42
CA GLU A 98 -2.51 30.29 -6.87
C GLU A 98 -1.16 30.09 -7.59
N GLN A 99 -0.05 30.44 -6.94
CA GLN A 99 1.31 30.33 -7.45
C GLN A 99 1.88 28.91 -7.37
N SER A 100 1.26 28.03 -6.60
CA SER A 100 1.71 26.63 -6.52
C SER A 100 1.44 25.90 -7.84
N PRO A 101 2.31 24.95 -8.25
CA PRO A 101 2.10 24.16 -9.45
C PRO A 101 0.73 23.50 -9.48
N LYS A 102 0.01 23.63 -10.60
CA LYS A 102 -1.33 23.05 -10.80
C LYS A 102 -1.28 21.72 -11.55
N LYS A 103 -0.33 21.56 -12.48
CA LYS A 103 -0.11 20.30 -13.18
C LYS A 103 0.77 19.39 -12.32
N VAL A 104 0.15 18.76 -11.36
CA VAL A 104 0.82 17.84 -10.41
C VAL A 104 0.16 16.49 -10.42
N VAL A 105 0.91 15.46 -10.02
CA VAL A 105 0.40 14.11 -9.75
C VAL A 105 0.95 13.59 -8.44
N LEU A 106 0.15 12.81 -7.73
CA LEU A 106 0.55 12.03 -6.57
C LEU A 106 0.77 10.57 -6.99
N LEU A 107 1.94 10.03 -6.72
CA LEU A 107 2.28 8.64 -7.01
C LEU A 107 2.01 7.76 -5.79
N THR A 108 1.34 6.63 -5.96
CA THR A 108 1.03 5.70 -4.86
C THR A 108 1.15 4.26 -5.30
N PHE A 109 1.66 3.41 -4.38
CA PHE A 109 1.81 1.97 -4.58
C PHE A 109 1.12 1.23 -3.44
N ASP A 110 0.16 0.36 -3.77
CA ASP A 110 -0.60 -0.43 -2.80
C ASP A 110 -0.03 -1.85 -2.65
N ASP A 111 -0.49 -2.55 -1.63
CA ASP A 111 -0.20 -3.97 -1.37
C ASP A 111 1.25 -4.33 -1.04
N GLY A 112 2.05 -3.37 -0.58
CA GLY A 112 3.40 -3.62 -0.09
C GLY A 112 3.47 -4.05 1.40
N PRO A 113 4.70 -4.28 1.91
CA PRO A 113 5.91 -4.50 1.13
C PRO A 113 5.98 -5.93 0.57
N LYS A 114 6.53 -6.12 -0.64
CA LYS A 114 6.60 -7.45 -1.28
C LYS A 114 8.02 -8.00 -1.40
N GLU A 115 8.90 -7.32 -2.15
CA GLU A 115 10.25 -7.77 -2.45
C GLU A 115 11.25 -6.62 -2.48
N ALA A 116 12.44 -6.81 -1.89
CA ALA A 116 13.49 -5.80 -1.85
C ALA A 116 13.93 -5.34 -3.26
N ALA A 117 14.01 -6.26 -4.22
CA ALA A 117 14.41 -5.92 -5.59
C ALA A 117 13.41 -4.99 -6.28
N MET A 118 12.09 -5.26 -6.12
CA MET A 118 11.04 -4.39 -6.67
C MET A 118 11.03 -3.03 -5.99
N ILE A 119 11.08 -3.01 -4.64
CA ILE A 119 11.10 -1.77 -3.85
C ILE A 119 12.29 -0.89 -4.25
N ASN A 120 13.50 -1.46 -4.31
CA ASN A 120 14.68 -0.70 -4.73
C ASN A 120 14.53 -0.15 -6.15
N SER A 121 14.07 -0.97 -7.11
CA SER A 121 13.89 -0.52 -8.50
C SER A 121 12.85 0.60 -8.63
N LEU A 122 11.73 0.51 -7.90
CA LEU A 122 10.74 1.58 -7.86
C LEU A 122 11.34 2.87 -7.29
N ILE A 123 12.05 2.78 -6.16
CA ILE A 123 12.62 3.94 -5.47
C ILE A 123 13.79 4.53 -6.27
N ASP A 124 14.65 3.70 -6.88
CA ASP A 124 15.72 4.18 -7.76
C ASP A 124 15.18 4.99 -8.94
N THR A 125 14.03 4.56 -9.49
CA THR A 125 13.34 5.32 -10.52
C THR A 125 12.75 6.62 -9.97
N LEU A 126 12.08 6.59 -8.82
CA LEU A 126 11.56 7.80 -8.16
C LEU A 126 12.67 8.81 -7.87
N ASP A 127 13.81 8.37 -7.35
CA ASP A 127 14.94 9.24 -7.01
C ASP A 127 15.55 9.92 -8.25
N LYS A 128 15.60 9.24 -9.41
CA LYS A 128 16.05 9.86 -10.68
C LYS A 128 15.15 11.02 -11.14
N HIS A 129 13.90 11.02 -10.76
CA HIS A 129 12.89 12.01 -11.14
C HIS A 129 12.55 12.98 -9.99
N ASP A 130 13.39 13.02 -8.93
CA ASP A 130 13.13 13.82 -7.72
C ASP A 130 11.71 13.62 -7.15
N ALA A 131 11.17 12.40 -7.29
CA ALA A 131 9.80 12.06 -6.93
C ALA A 131 9.73 11.33 -5.59
N LYS A 132 8.67 11.60 -4.83
CA LYS A 132 8.29 10.83 -3.65
C LYS A 132 6.93 10.18 -3.88
N ALA A 133 6.72 9.02 -3.26
CA ALA A 133 5.46 8.28 -3.38
C ALA A 133 4.97 7.82 -2.00
N ILE A 134 3.68 7.46 -1.93
CA ILE A 134 3.12 6.77 -0.78
C ILE A 134 3.10 5.27 -1.08
N PHE A 135 3.75 4.49 -0.22
CA PHE A 135 3.67 3.03 -0.20
C PHE A 135 2.64 2.61 0.84
N PHE A 136 1.45 2.22 0.40
CA PHE A 136 0.39 1.73 1.27
C PHE A 136 0.61 0.25 1.61
N VAL A 137 0.98 -0.01 2.87
CA VAL A 137 1.42 -1.32 3.32
C VAL A 137 0.33 -2.09 4.07
N ASN A 138 0.28 -3.42 3.87
CA ASN A 138 -0.57 -4.31 4.64
C ASN A 138 0.15 -4.79 5.91
N GLY A 139 -0.56 -4.80 7.02
CA GLY A 139 0.03 -5.14 8.32
C GLY A 139 0.60 -6.55 8.39
N TYR A 140 -0.07 -7.54 7.79
CA TYR A 140 0.44 -8.92 7.77
C TYR A 140 1.78 -9.02 7.03
N LYS A 141 1.97 -8.28 5.93
CA LYS A 141 3.22 -8.23 5.16
C LYS A 141 4.34 -7.52 5.92
N VAL A 142 4.00 -6.42 6.61
CA VAL A 142 4.93 -5.73 7.50
C VAL A 142 5.43 -6.66 8.61
N LYS A 143 4.52 -7.47 9.18
CA LYS A 143 4.88 -8.46 10.19
C LYS A 143 5.79 -9.56 9.66
N GLU A 144 5.54 -10.03 8.44
CA GLU A 144 6.33 -11.07 7.77
C GLU A 144 7.71 -10.55 7.34
N ASN A 145 7.78 -9.28 6.89
CA ASN A 145 8.99 -8.70 6.28
C ASN A 145 9.29 -7.29 6.84
N PRO A 146 9.61 -7.14 8.13
CA PRO A 146 9.84 -5.83 8.75
C PRO A 146 11.02 -5.08 8.14
N ASP A 147 12.02 -5.77 7.61
CA ASP A 147 13.18 -5.15 6.98
C ASP A 147 12.84 -4.49 5.64
N LEU A 148 11.82 -4.96 4.92
CA LEU A 148 11.32 -4.29 3.72
C LEU A 148 10.63 -2.96 4.06
N LEU A 149 9.95 -2.88 5.19
CA LEU A 149 9.38 -1.62 5.67
C LEU A 149 10.48 -0.62 6.04
N LYS A 150 11.54 -1.08 6.73
CA LYS A 150 12.72 -0.24 7.02
C LYS A 150 13.37 0.29 5.75
N LEU A 151 13.52 -0.57 4.73
CA LEU A 151 14.07 -0.17 3.43
C LEU A 151 13.28 0.99 2.82
N ILE A 152 11.93 0.92 2.79
CA ILE A 152 11.08 2.01 2.29
C ILE A 152 11.31 3.29 3.11
N HIS A 153 11.36 3.16 4.43
CA HIS A 153 11.55 4.28 5.35
C HIS A 153 12.94 4.93 5.22
N GLU A 154 14.01 4.13 5.19
CA GLU A 154 15.41 4.59 5.06
C GLU A 154 15.69 5.23 3.70
N ARG A 155 14.93 4.85 2.66
CA ARG A 155 14.93 5.49 1.34
C ARG A 155 14.00 6.71 1.27
N GLU A 156 13.52 7.22 2.43
CA GLU A 156 12.73 8.45 2.57
C GLU A 156 11.44 8.48 1.74
N GLN A 157 10.84 7.33 1.47
CA GLN A 157 9.50 7.24 0.90
C GLN A 157 8.44 7.28 2.01
N ILE A 158 7.21 7.64 1.65
CA ILE A 158 6.13 7.82 2.61
C ILE A 158 5.37 6.49 2.77
N ILE A 159 5.19 6.06 4.03
CA ILE A 159 4.44 4.85 4.34
C ILE A 159 2.99 5.23 4.66
N GLY A 160 2.06 4.61 3.92
CA GLY A 160 0.62 4.69 4.16
C GLY A 160 0.08 3.39 4.76
N ASN A 161 -1.09 3.46 5.39
CA ASN A 161 -1.79 2.33 5.98
C ASN A 161 -2.79 1.73 4.98
N HIS A 162 -2.68 0.42 4.68
CA HIS A 162 -3.58 -0.30 3.75
C HIS A 162 -4.35 -1.44 4.45
N SER A 163 -4.68 -1.26 5.72
CA SER A 163 -5.28 -2.26 6.62
C SER A 163 -4.36 -3.46 6.93
N TRP A 164 -4.78 -4.27 7.91
CA TRP A 164 -3.96 -5.40 8.34
C TRP A 164 -4.03 -6.58 7.38
N ASP A 165 -5.25 -7.06 7.05
CA ASP A 165 -5.48 -8.32 6.30
C ASP A 165 -5.90 -8.11 4.84
N HIS A 166 -5.92 -6.90 4.32
CA HIS A 166 -6.39 -6.56 2.98
C HIS A 166 -7.83 -7.04 2.68
N ILE A 167 -8.74 -6.87 3.62
CA ILE A 167 -10.16 -7.26 3.48
C ILE A 167 -11.07 -6.06 3.26
N VAL A 168 -12.27 -6.30 2.71
CA VAL A 168 -13.30 -5.27 2.53
C VAL A 168 -13.80 -4.77 3.87
N LEU A 169 -13.61 -3.49 4.19
CA LEU A 169 -13.90 -2.92 5.52
C LEU A 169 -15.34 -2.46 5.69
N LYS A 170 -16.02 -2.07 4.61
CA LYS A 170 -17.36 -1.45 4.67
C LYS A 170 -18.46 -2.34 5.27
N THR A 171 -18.22 -3.64 5.38
CA THR A 171 -19.17 -4.61 5.94
C THR A 171 -18.81 -5.09 7.35
N LEU A 172 -17.69 -4.59 7.90
CA LEU A 172 -17.20 -4.95 9.22
C LEU A 172 -17.78 -4.05 10.31
N SER A 173 -17.78 -4.55 11.54
CA SER A 173 -18.06 -3.73 12.72
C SER A 173 -16.96 -2.68 12.96
N GLU A 174 -17.27 -1.60 13.66
CA GLU A 174 -16.29 -0.57 14.02
C GLU A 174 -15.08 -1.16 14.79
N ALA A 175 -15.33 -2.12 15.67
CA ALA A 175 -14.28 -2.76 16.46
C ALA A 175 -13.31 -3.58 15.58
N GLU A 176 -13.82 -4.25 14.53
CA GLU A 176 -13.00 -4.96 13.55
C GLU A 176 -12.20 -3.99 12.68
N VAL A 177 -12.84 -2.92 12.19
CA VAL A 177 -12.16 -1.88 11.39
C VAL A 177 -11.06 -1.19 12.20
N LYS A 178 -11.29 -0.91 13.50
CA LYS A 178 -10.25 -0.40 14.40
C LYS A 178 -9.04 -1.33 14.44
N LYS A 179 -9.23 -2.64 14.62
CA LYS A 179 -8.13 -3.60 14.61
C LYS A 179 -7.37 -3.59 13.29
N GLN A 180 -8.08 -3.51 12.16
CA GLN A 180 -7.48 -3.47 10.83
C GLN A 180 -6.59 -2.25 10.62
N ILE A 181 -6.95 -1.09 11.16
CA ILE A 181 -6.23 0.17 11.00
C ILE A 181 -5.17 0.34 12.11
N GLU A 182 -5.56 0.22 13.38
CA GLU A 182 -4.70 0.53 14.51
C GLU A 182 -3.52 -0.43 14.67
N ASN A 183 -3.68 -1.70 14.28
CA ASN A 183 -2.58 -2.66 14.28
C ASN A 183 -1.48 -2.28 13.29
N VAL A 184 -1.84 -1.74 12.11
CA VAL A 184 -0.85 -1.23 11.15
C VAL A 184 -0.16 0.02 11.68
N GLN A 185 -0.94 0.97 12.25
CA GLN A 185 -0.39 2.17 12.89
C GLN A 185 0.68 1.80 13.92
N LYS A 186 0.36 0.82 14.79
CA LYS A 186 1.30 0.34 15.79
C LYS A 186 2.52 -0.33 15.17
N ALA A 187 2.33 -1.27 14.25
CA ALA A 187 3.43 -2.02 13.65
C ALA A 187 4.42 -1.12 12.90
N VAL A 188 3.91 -0.16 12.12
CA VAL A 188 4.77 0.79 11.41
C VAL A 188 5.51 1.70 12.40
N LYS A 189 4.81 2.23 13.40
CA LYS A 189 5.44 3.07 14.44
C LYS A 189 6.53 2.34 15.22
N ASP A 190 6.30 1.09 15.57
CA ASP A 190 7.28 0.28 16.32
C ASP A 190 8.58 0.07 15.52
N ILE A 191 8.51 0.02 14.19
CA ILE A 191 9.66 -0.22 13.30
C ILE A 191 10.35 1.08 12.88
N THR A 192 9.58 2.13 12.55
CA THR A 192 10.10 3.37 11.93
C THR A 192 10.14 4.56 12.88
N GLY A 193 9.56 4.44 14.08
CA GLY A 193 9.38 5.53 15.02
C GLY A 193 8.22 6.49 14.71
N LYS A 194 7.61 6.39 13.52
CA LYS A 194 6.52 7.26 13.06
C LYS A 194 5.33 6.42 12.59
N ALA A 195 4.11 6.78 13.02
CA ALA A 195 2.89 6.16 12.49
C ALA A 195 2.53 6.76 11.13
N PRO A 196 1.88 6.00 10.21
CA PRO A 196 1.32 6.55 8.99
C PRO A 196 0.33 7.69 9.25
N VAL A 197 0.25 8.63 8.30
CA VAL A 197 -0.75 9.71 8.31
C VAL A 197 -1.74 9.60 7.15
N PHE A 198 -1.53 8.65 6.25
CA PHE A 198 -2.41 8.37 5.11
C PHE A 198 -3.02 6.98 5.25
N PHE A 199 -4.29 6.85 4.89
CA PHE A 199 -5.01 5.59 4.89
C PHE A 199 -5.76 5.40 3.57
N ARG A 200 -5.56 4.25 2.94
CA ARG A 200 -6.35 3.78 1.79
C ARG A 200 -6.97 2.44 2.14
N PRO A 201 -8.31 2.32 2.10
CA PRO A 201 -8.96 1.02 2.36
C PRO A 201 -8.74 0.07 1.17
N PRO A 202 -8.56 -1.24 1.43
CA PRO A 202 -8.54 -2.24 0.37
C PRO A 202 -9.73 -2.11 -0.58
N HIS A 203 -9.47 -2.25 -1.88
CA HIS A 203 -10.48 -2.13 -2.95
C HIS A 203 -11.24 -0.78 -2.97
N GLY A 204 -10.74 0.27 -2.33
CA GLY A 204 -11.49 1.52 -2.11
C GLY A 204 -12.72 1.36 -1.21
N ALA A 205 -12.91 0.19 -0.56
CA ALA A 205 -14.14 -0.23 0.09
C ALA A 205 -14.12 -0.06 1.62
N GLY A 206 -13.84 1.16 2.10
CA GLY A 206 -13.81 1.48 3.53
C GLY A 206 -15.18 1.74 4.16
N GLY A 207 -16.13 2.29 3.40
CA GLY A 207 -17.43 2.72 3.91
C GLY A 207 -17.32 3.87 4.93
N ASP A 208 -18.44 4.21 5.55
CA ASP A 208 -18.50 5.31 6.55
C ASP A 208 -17.73 4.94 7.82
N VAL A 209 -17.77 3.67 8.21
CA VAL A 209 -17.01 3.16 9.36
C VAL A 209 -15.49 3.30 9.12
N GLY A 210 -14.99 2.94 7.94
CA GLY A 210 -13.59 3.11 7.61
C GLY A 210 -13.15 4.57 7.60
N LYS A 211 -13.99 5.48 7.07
CA LYS A 211 -13.74 6.93 7.09
C LYS A 211 -13.70 7.47 8.52
N LYS A 212 -14.66 7.04 9.35
CA LYS A 212 -14.73 7.46 10.76
C LYS A 212 -13.48 7.02 11.53
N VAL A 213 -13.12 5.74 11.45
CA VAL A 213 -11.96 5.21 12.18
C VAL A 213 -10.65 5.82 11.68
N ALA A 214 -10.50 6.06 10.38
CA ALA A 214 -9.34 6.77 9.85
C ALA A 214 -9.23 8.18 10.44
N LYS A 215 -10.34 8.95 10.46
CA LYS A 215 -10.40 10.28 11.07
C LYS A 215 -10.08 10.26 12.55
N ASP A 216 -10.63 9.30 13.31
CA ASP A 216 -10.39 9.16 14.75
C ASP A 216 -8.91 8.87 15.06
N ASN A 217 -8.16 8.31 14.08
CA ASN A 217 -6.73 8.06 14.15
C ASN A 217 -5.87 9.18 13.51
N GLY A 218 -6.45 10.30 13.11
CA GLY A 218 -5.74 11.42 12.48
C GLY A 218 -5.22 11.10 11.07
N LEU A 219 -5.83 10.15 10.37
CA LEU A 219 -5.42 9.71 9.04
C LEU A 219 -6.21 10.43 7.95
N LEU A 220 -5.52 10.94 6.92
CA LEU A 220 -6.17 11.36 5.69
C LEU A 220 -6.63 10.11 4.92
N TYR A 221 -7.95 9.91 4.89
CA TYR A 221 -8.58 8.84 4.12
C TYR A 221 -8.57 9.18 2.64
N MET A 222 -8.12 8.27 1.79
CA MET A 222 -8.15 8.45 0.34
C MET A 222 -8.45 7.16 -0.41
N THR A 223 -8.95 7.28 -1.63
CA THR A 223 -8.85 6.26 -2.67
C THR A 223 -7.92 6.75 -3.77
N TRP A 224 -8.34 6.79 -5.02
CA TRP A 224 -7.56 7.31 -6.15
C TRP A 224 -8.48 8.08 -7.11
N SER A 225 -7.91 8.94 -7.93
CA SER A 225 -8.63 9.62 -9.03
C SER A 225 -8.11 9.21 -10.42
N ASN A 226 -7.05 8.39 -10.45
CA ASN A 226 -6.46 7.86 -11.67
C ASN A 226 -5.94 6.44 -11.39
N GLY A 227 -6.29 5.46 -12.20
CA GLY A 227 -5.89 4.06 -12.01
C GLY A 227 -5.01 3.55 -13.15
N SER A 228 -3.85 2.98 -12.81
CA SER A 228 -2.96 2.32 -13.78
C SER A 228 -3.56 1.03 -14.36
N LEU A 229 -4.52 0.42 -13.66
CA LEU A 229 -5.10 -0.90 -13.95
C LEU A 229 -4.05 -2.03 -14.00
N ASP A 230 -2.92 -1.83 -13.35
CA ASP A 230 -1.83 -2.81 -13.27
C ASP A 230 -2.27 -4.11 -12.58
N TRP A 231 -3.23 -4.02 -11.64
CA TRP A 231 -3.82 -5.18 -10.94
C TRP A 231 -4.70 -6.08 -11.82
N GLU A 232 -5.13 -5.61 -12.99
CA GLU A 232 -5.92 -6.40 -13.95
C GLU A 232 -5.01 -7.14 -14.93
N MET A 233 -3.73 -6.78 -15.01
CA MET A 233 -2.76 -7.36 -15.95
C MET A 233 -2.24 -8.70 -15.45
N LYS A 234 -1.89 -9.58 -16.38
CA LYS A 234 -1.28 -10.90 -16.12
C LYS A 234 0.15 -10.93 -16.65
N ALA A 235 0.98 -11.79 -16.07
CA ALA A 235 2.36 -11.97 -16.54
C ALA A 235 2.45 -12.31 -18.03
N SER A 236 1.44 -13.02 -18.58
CA SER A 236 1.36 -13.42 -19.99
C SER A 236 0.92 -12.31 -20.93
N ASP A 237 0.39 -11.18 -20.44
CA ASP A 237 -0.16 -10.15 -21.30
C ASP A 237 0.98 -9.44 -22.06
N PRO A 238 0.85 -9.25 -23.36
CA PRO A 238 1.80 -8.48 -24.16
C PRO A 238 1.63 -6.97 -23.88
N ASN A 239 2.70 -6.20 -24.09
CA ASN A 239 2.66 -4.72 -24.06
C ASN A 239 2.16 -4.10 -22.75
N LYS A 240 2.40 -4.74 -21.60
CA LYS A 240 1.98 -4.26 -20.27
C LYS A 240 2.43 -2.84 -19.99
N THR A 241 3.69 -2.51 -20.26
CA THR A 241 4.24 -1.14 -20.13
C THR A 241 3.41 -0.12 -20.89
N THR A 242 3.14 -0.37 -22.18
CA THR A 242 2.34 0.54 -23.00
C THR A 242 0.90 0.66 -22.50
N ALA A 243 0.30 -0.46 -22.08
CA ALA A 243 -1.06 -0.48 -21.54
C ALA A 243 -1.16 0.31 -20.23
N LEU A 244 -0.21 0.13 -19.31
CA LEU A 244 -0.15 0.86 -18.04
C LEU A 244 -0.04 2.38 -18.28
N ILE A 245 0.90 2.80 -19.11
CA ILE A 245 1.09 4.22 -19.47
C ILE A 245 -0.18 4.79 -20.10
N LYS A 246 -0.80 4.05 -21.03
CA LYS A 246 -2.05 4.47 -21.67
C LYS A 246 -3.18 4.62 -20.64
N ASN A 247 -3.36 3.67 -19.75
CA ASN A 247 -4.40 3.72 -18.71
C ASN A 247 -4.26 4.97 -17.83
N VAL A 248 -3.05 5.29 -17.40
CA VAL A 248 -2.77 6.50 -16.62
C VAL A 248 -3.01 7.75 -17.45
N THR A 249 -2.51 7.80 -18.68
CA THR A 249 -2.56 9.02 -19.50
C THR A 249 -3.95 9.32 -20.07
N ASP A 250 -4.79 8.31 -20.28
CA ASP A 250 -6.19 8.51 -20.70
C ASP A 250 -7.05 9.17 -19.59
N GLN A 251 -6.69 8.97 -18.33
CA GLN A 251 -7.38 9.53 -17.16
C GLN A 251 -6.66 10.77 -16.59
N LEU A 252 -5.52 11.17 -17.17
CA LEU A 252 -4.64 12.17 -16.61
C LEU A 252 -5.29 13.55 -16.56
N HIS A 253 -5.30 14.16 -15.39
CA HIS A 253 -5.76 15.52 -15.13
C HIS A 253 -4.92 16.15 -14.02
N SER A 254 -4.99 17.47 -13.87
CA SER A 254 -4.27 18.20 -12.82
C SER A 254 -4.68 17.69 -11.44
N GLY A 255 -3.71 17.27 -10.64
CA GLY A 255 -3.94 16.72 -9.32
C GLY A 255 -4.24 15.20 -9.29
N SER A 256 -4.08 14.49 -10.40
CA SER A 256 -4.27 13.03 -10.44
C SER A 256 -3.55 12.31 -9.30
N ASN A 257 -4.27 11.55 -8.51
CA ASN A 257 -3.77 10.64 -7.50
C ASN A 257 -3.76 9.23 -8.12
N ILE A 258 -2.56 8.78 -8.49
CA ILE A 258 -2.35 7.61 -9.34
C ILE A 258 -2.17 6.36 -8.48
N LEU A 259 -3.07 5.38 -8.64
CA LEU A 259 -2.98 4.06 -8.01
C LEU A 259 -2.15 3.12 -8.88
N MET A 260 -1.11 2.57 -8.29
CA MET A 260 -0.27 1.49 -8.78
C MET A 260 -0.04 0.45 -7.67
N HIS A 261 0.62 -0.65 -8.00
CA HIS A 261 1.01 -1.70 -7.03
C HIS A 261 2.48 -2.10 -7.22
N GLU A 262 3.06 -2.71 -6.18
CA GLU A 262 4.38 -3.36 -6.28
C GLU A 262 4.28 -4.63 -7.15
N LEU A 263 4.30 -4.48 -8.49
CA LEU A 263 4.20 -5.54 -9.48
C LEU A 263 5.36 -5.47 -10.47
N PRO A 264 5.85 -6.61 -11.00
CA PRO A 264 7.00 -6.60 -11.93
C PRO A 264 6.79 -5.68 -13.14
N TRP A 265 5.61 -5.68 -13.73
CA TRP A 265 5.31 -4.83 -14.89
C TRP A 265 5.12 -3.35 -14.54
N THR A 266 4.78 -3.03 -13.28
CA THR A 266 4.78 -1.67 -12.78
C THR A 266 6.21 -1.15 -12.63
N VAL A 267 7.11 -1.98 -12.09
CA VAL A 267 8.55 -1.70 -12.05
C VAL A 267 9.10 -1.42 -13.44
N GLU A 268 8.79 -2.29 -14.42
CA GLU A 268 9.24 -2.14 -15.82
C GLU A 268 8.70 -0.87 -16.49
N ALA A 269 7.49 -0.43 -16.12
CA ALA A 269 6.81 0.69 -16.76
C ALA A 269 7.13 2.05 -16.14
N LEU A 270 7.56 2.09 -14.87
CA LEU A 270 7.58 3.32 -14.09
C LEU A 270 8.45 4.42 -14.70
N GLU A 271 9.68 4.10 -15.13
CA GLU A 271 10.58 5.07 -15.75
C GLU A 271 9.93 5.74 -16.97
N ALA A 272 9.37 4.94 -17.88
CA ALA A 272 8.72 5.45 -19.08
C ALA A 272 7.44 6.25 -18.75
N LEU A 273 6.71 5.85 -17.70
CA LEU A 273 5.54 6.61 -17.22
C LEU A 273 5.96 7.98 -16.69
N LEU A 274 7.00 8.06 -15.85
CA LEU A 274 7.43 9.34 -15.27
C LEU A 274 7.94 10.29 -16.36
N VAL A 275 8.74 9.80 -17.31
CA VAL A 275 9.17 10.59 -18.49
C VAL A 275 7.98 11.11 -19.29
N GLU A 276 6.95 10.30 -19.53
CA GLU A 276 5.75 10.72 -20.24
C GLU A 276 4.95 11.79 -19.47
N LEU A 277 4.84 11.68 -18.14
CA LEU A 277 4.18 12.67 -17.29
C LEU A 277 4.94 14.00 -17.29
N GLU A 278 6.26 13.98 -17.14
CA GLU A 278 7.12 15.18 -17.26
C GLU A 278 7.04 15.82 -18.64
N GLY A 279 7.07 15.01 -19.70
CA GLY A 279 6.91 15.48 -21.08
C GLY A 279 5.59 16.20 -21.34
N ARG A 280 4.54 15.87 -20.56
CA ARG A 280 3.25 16.58 -20.56
C ARG A 280 3.22 17.78 -19.60
N GLY A 281 4.32 18.08 -18.93
CA GLY A 281 4.48 19.22 -18.03
C GLY A 281 3.91 18.98 -16.62
N TYR A 282 3.78 17.72 -16.18
CA TYR A 282 3.42 17.38 -14.80
C TYR A 282 4.67 17.29 -13.93
N THR A 283 4.51 17.62 -12.66
CA THR A 283 5.50 17.43 -11.60
C THR A 283 4.93 16.52 -10.50
N PHE A 284 5.82 15.97 -9.66
CA PHE A 284 5.44 15.01 -8.63
C PHE A 284 5.25 15.70 -7.28
N VAL A 285 4.13 15.42 -6.60
CA VAL A 285 3.84 15.96 -5.28
C VAL A 285 4.63 15.17 -4.24
N ASP A 286 5.40 15.86 -3.40
CA ASP A 286 5.88 15.28 -2.16
C ASP A 286 4.68 15.09 -1.22
N PRO A 287 4.32 13.86 -0.84
CA PRO A 287 3.15 13.62 0.02
C PRO A 287 3.19 14.37 1.35
N ARG A 288 4.39 14.69 1.85
CA ARG A 288 4.57 15.45 3.09
C ARG A 288 4.07 16.89 3.00
N SER A 289 3.90 17.41 1.78
CA SER A 289 3.36 18.75 1.50
C SER A 289 1.83 18.81 1.42
N ILE A 290 1.13 17.69 1.68
CA ILE A 290 -0.32 17.57 1.62
C ILE A 290 -0.91 17.78 3.02
N GLU A 291 -1.91 18.68 3.16
CA GLU A 291 -2.69 18.81 4.39
C GLU A 291 -3.44 17.51 4.71
N LEU A 292 -3.53 17.18 6.00
CA LEU A 292 -4.20 15.95 6.45
C LEU A 292 -5.72 16.09 6.61
N GLU A 293 -6.28 17.18 6.10
CA GLU A 293 -7.73 17.41 6.07
C GLU A 293 -8.20 17.53 4.62
N MET A 294 -9.26 16.78 4.30
CA MET A 294 -9.93 16.84 3.00
C MET A 294 -10.82 18.08 2.96
N ARG A 295 -10.79 18.79 1.86
CA ARG A 295 -11.63 20.00 1.65
C ARG A 295 -12.63 19.82 0.50
#